data_c75942f8e6ffb7e215210322579519d5
#
_entry.id   c75942f8e6ffb7e215210322579519d5
#
_cell.length_a   1.000
_cell.length_b   1.000
_cell.length_c   1.000
_cell.angle_alpha   90.00
_cell.angle_beta   90.00
_cell.angle_gamma   90.00
#
_symmetry.space_group_name_H-M   'P 1'
#
loop_
_entity.id
_entity.type
_entity.pdbx_description
1 polymer ?
#
loop_
_entity_poly.entity_id
_entity_poly.type
_entity_poly.pdbx_seq_one_letter_code
_entity_poly.pdbx_strand_id
1 'polypeptide(L)'
;MNPLKIEQLTRTAFAPFGDLIDTKGAQSFKINNGTTTRFHDLADVQLRGESPRTLISIFRGEEFKFPIKIDMMERHPLGSQAFVPLNNRPFLVVVAEDMAGRPAHPHAFIAKGNQGVNFHTNVWHATLTALEGVSDFLVVDRGGDGNNLEEYFFDIAYQVN
;
A
#
# COMPACT_ATOMS: atom_id res chain seq x y z
N MET A 1 24.12 2.63 -3.15
CA MET A 1 22.68 2.30 -3.11
C MET A 1 22.41 1.20 -4.10
N ASN A 2 21.54 0.27 -3.74
CA ASN A 2 21.12 -0.81 -4.63
C ASN A 2 19.97 -0.33 -5.54
N PRO A 3 20.07 -0.47 -6.87
CA PRO A 3 19.00 -0.02 -7.75
C PRO A 3 17.76 -0.92 -7.65
N LEU A 4 16.58 -0.33 -7.58
CA LEU A 4 15.30 -1.00 -7.74
C LEU A 4 14.66 -0.62 -9.08
N LYS A 5 14.22 -1.63 -9.82
CA LYS A 5 13.46 -1.42 -11.04
C LYS A 5 11.97 -1.31 -10.73
N ILE A 6 11.31 -0.40 -11.43
CA ILE A 6 9.84 -0.29 -11.36
C ILE A 6 9.24 -1.44 -12.16
N GLU A 7 8.40 -2.23 -11.48
CA GLU A 7 7.66 -3.34 -12.06
C GLU A 7 6.23 -2.93 -12.39
N GLN A 8 5.59 -3.67 -13.29
CA GLN A 8 4.19 -3.42 -13.60
C GLN A 8 3.28 -3.86 -12.45
N LEU A 9 2.48 -2.95 -11.92
CA LEU A 9 1.50 -3.25 -10.88
C LEU A 9 0.31 -4.02 -11.48
N THR A 10 0.20 -5.28 -11.11
CA THR A 10 -0.93 -6.16 -11.46
C THR A 10 -1.40 -6.91 -10.24
N ARG A 11 -2.63 -7.43 -10.25
CA ARG A 11 -3.15 -8.25 -9.15
C ARG A 11 -2.24 -9.44 -8.84
N THR A 12 -1.74 -10.12 -9.87
CA THR A 12 -0.84 -11.27 -9.71
C THR A 12 0.51 -10.86 -9.13
N ALA A 13 1.12 -9.78 -9.62
CA ALA A 13 2.42 -9.32 -9.15
C ALA A 13 2.35 -8.80 -7.70
N PHE A 14 1.21 -8.22 -7.30
CA PHE A 14 1.02 -7.67 -5.96
C PHE A 14 0.46 -8.69 -4.95
N ALA A 15 -0.05 -9.84 -5.40
CA ALA A 15 -0.68 -10.85 -4.56
C ALA A 15 0.15 -11.30 -3.33
N PRO A 16 1.49 -11.42 -3.39
CA PRO A 16 2.30 -11.75 -2.22
C PRO A 16 2.27 -10.69 -1.11
N PHE A 17 1.92 -9.45 -1.44
CA PHE A 17 2.00 -8.30 -0.55
C PHE A 17 0.63 -7.79 -0.10
N GLY A 18 -0.42 -8.12 -0.83
CA GLY A 18 -1.75 -7.62 -0.53
C GLY A 18 -2.67 -7.57 -1.73
N ASP A 19 -3.61 -6.63 -1.68
CA ASP A 19 -4.65 -6.48 -2.69
C ASP A 19 -4.43 -5.22 -3.53
N LEU A 20 -4.66 -5.34 -4.83
CA LEU A 20 -4.76 -4.21 -5.73
C LEU A 20 -6.22 -3.72 -5.76
N ILE A 21 -6.43 -2.48 -5.31
CA ILE A 21 -7.75 -1.82 -5.32
C ILE A 21 -7.88 -1.12 -6.67
N ASP A 22 -8.51 -1.81 -7.63
CA ASP A 22 -8.67 -1.34 -9.00
C ASP A 22 -10.01 -1.85 -9.56
N THR A 23 -10.69 -1.04 -10.32
CA THR A 23 -11.94 -1.43 -11.00
C THR A 23 -11.68 -2.36 -12.18
N LYS A 24 -10.50 -2.24 -12.82
CA LYS A 24 -10.12 -3.06 -13.96
C LYS A 24 -9.96 -4.54 -13.55
N GLY A 25 -10.72 -5.41 -14.20
CA GLY A 25 -10.68 -6.85 -13.94
C GLY A 25 -11.33 -7.28 -12.62
N ALA A 26 -12.02 -6.37 -11.93
CA ALA A 26 -12.76 -6.66 -10.71
C ALA A 26 -14.13 -7.31 -11.04
N GLN A 27 -14.60 -8.15 -10.11
CA GLN A 27 -16.00 -8.57 -10.14
C GLN A 27 -16.91 -7.36 -9.98
N SER A 28 -17.90 -7.22 -10.86
CA SER A 28 -18.82 -6.09 -10.78
C SER A 28 -20.24 -6.47 -11.14
N PHE A 29 -21.20 -5.74 -10.58
CA PHE A 29 -22.62 -5.90 -10.86
C PHE A 29 -23.39 -4.60 -10.58
N LYS A 30 -24.57 -4.50 -11.20
CA LYS A 30 -25.45 -3.36 -11.00
C LYS A 30 -26.28 -3.49 -9.72
N ILE A 31 -26.37 -2.39 -8.99
CA ILE A 31 -27.25 -2.22 -7.82
C ILE A 31 -28.09 -0.95 -7.97
N ASN A 32 -28.97 -0.66 -7.01
CA ASN A 32 -29.82 0.52 -7.01
C ASN A 32 -30.61 0.71 -8.33
N ASN A 33 -31.34 -0.31 -8.76
CA ASN A 33 -32.11 -0.31 -10.02
C ASN A 33 -31.25 0.02 -11.26
N GLY A 34 -29.98 -0.39 -11.27
CA GLY A 34 -29.09 -0.22 -12.41
C GLY A 34 -28.34 1.12 -12.45
N THR A 35 -28.57 2.01 -11.50
CA THR A 35 -27.92 3.33 -11.47
C THR A 35 -26.48 3.31 -10.96
N THR A 36 -26.08 2.24 -10.26
CA THR A 36 -24.76 2.12 -9.63
C THR A 36 -24.09 0.82 -10.06
N THR A 37 -22.83 0.88 -10.46
CA THR A 37 -21.99 -0.30 -10.64
C THR A 37 -21.15 -0.50 -9.37
N ARG A 38 -21.31 -1.65 -8.72
CA ARG A 38 -20.48 -2.05 -7.60
C ARG A 38 -19.32 -2.89 -8.11
N PHE A 39 -18.10 -2.43 -7.89
CA PHE A 39 -16.88 -3.23 -7.99
C PHE A 39 -16.66 -3.87 -6.63
N HIS A 40 -16.80 -5.19 -6.59
CA HIS A 40 -17.05 -5.90 -5.34
C HIS A 40 -15.80 -6.52 -4.77
N ASP A 41 -15.63 -6.38 -3.43
CA ASP A 41 -14.65 -7.10 -2.63
C ASP A 41 -13.21 -6.96 -3.17
N LEU A 42 -12.75 -5.71 -3.25
CA LEU A 42 -11.45 -5.39 -3.84
C LEU A 42 -10.27 -5.63 -2.90
N ALA A 43 -10.50 -5.64 -1.60
CA ALA A 43 -9.46 -5.77 -0.58
C ALA A 43 -10.01 -6.38 0.71
N ASP A 44 -9.16 -7.11 1.42
CA ASP A 44 -9.44 -7.73 2.72
C ASP A 44 -8.87 -6.87 3.86
N VAL A 45 -9.74 -6.27 4.68
CA VAL A 45 -9.35 -5.51 5.86
C VAL A 45 -9.05 -6.48 7.00
N GLN A 46 -7.78 -6.64 7.32
CA GLN A 46 -7.31 -7.54 8.36
C GLN A 46 -7.14 -6.82 9.69
N LEU A 47 -7.78 -7.35 10.74
CA LEU A 47 -7.72 -6.82 12.10
C LEU A 47 -7.35 -7.94 13.07
N ARG A 48 -6.27 -7.75 13.84
CA ARG A 48 -5.74 -8.73 14.80
C ARG A 48 -5.47 -8.06 16.15
N GLY A 49 -5.19 -8.88 17.17
CA GLY A 49 -4.85 -8.44 18.51
C GLY A 49 -6.06 -8.06 19.37
N GLU A 50 -5.84 -7.29 20.42
CA GLU A 50 -6.88 -6.91 21.37
C GLU A 50 -7.59 -5.63 20.94
N SER A 51 -8.90 -5.60 21.21
CA SER A 51 -9.78 -4.44 20.93
C SER A 51 -9.60 -3.84 19.52
N PRO A 52 -9.52 -4.66 18.46
CA PRO A 52 -9.24 -4.14 17.14
C PRO A 52 -10.45 -3.36 16.60
N ARG A 53 -10.17 -2.23 15.96
CA ARG A 53 -11.18 -1.44 15.26
C ARG A 53 -10.63 -0.90 13.95
N THR A 54 -11.48 -0.74 12.97
CA THR A 54 -11.12 -0.09 11.71
C THR A 54 -11.04 1.41 11.91
N LEU A 55 -9.95 2.02 11.42
CA LEU A 55 -9.80 3.45 11.29
C LEU A 55 -9.99 3.86 9.83
N ILE A 56 -10.63 4.99 9.62
CA ILE A 56 -10.67 5.69 8.34
C ILE A 56 -9.99 7.04 8.55
N SER A 57 -8.93 7.30 7.79
CA SER A 57 -8.12 8.51 7.90
C SER A 57 -7.84 9.09 6.52
N ILE A 58 -7.41 10.34 6.47
CA ILE A 58 -6.84 10.94 5.26
C ILE A 58 -5.39 11.27 5.56
N PHE A 59 -4.48 10.72 4.73
CA PHE A 59 -3.07 11.06 4.76
C PHE A 59 -2.77 12.01 3.61
N ARG A 60 -2.13 13.14 3.92
CA ARG A 60 -1.62 14.07 2.92
C ARG A 60 -0.13 13.89 2.77
N GLY A 61 0.29 13.37 1.60
CA GLY A 61 1.68 13.16 1.26
C GLY A 61 2.25 14.31 0.43
N GLU A 62 3.45 14.76 0.79
CA GLU A 62 4.23 15.67 -0.03
C GLU A 62 4.79 14.96 -1.26
N GLU A 63 5.11 15.73 -2.31
CA GLU A 63 5.67 15.21 -3.55
C GLU A 63 7.10 14.70 -3.35
N PHE A 64 7.35 13.48 -3.81
CA PHE A 64 8.70 12.94 -4.00
C PHE A 64 9.12 13.01 -5.46
N LYS A 65 10.41 13.26 -5.68
CA LYS A 65 11.01 13.33 -7.03
C LYS A 65 12.10 12.28 -7.18
N PHE A 66 12.12 11.63 -8.33
CA PHE A 66 13.20 10.71 -8.67
C PHE A 66 14.57 11.41 -8.77
N PRO A 67 15.68 10.74 -8.39
CA PRO A 67 15.74 9.41 -7.81
C PRO A 67 15.24 9.37 -6.36
N ILE A 68 14.48 8.34 -5.99
CA ILE A 68 13.90 8.19 -4.65
C ILE A 68 14.71 7.16 -3.87
N LYS A 69 15.18 7.58 -2.69
CA LYS A 69 15.91 6.74 -1.76
C LYS A 69 14.94 5.99 -0.86
N ILE A 70 15.15 4.69 -0.70
CA ILE A 70 14.47 3.82 0.24
C ILE A 70 15.51 3.30 1.24
N ASP A 71 15.56 3.89 2.40
CA ASP A 71 16.49 3.53 3.48
C ASP A 71 15.80 2.89 4.69
N MET A 72 14.46 2.86 4.68
CA MET A 72 13.64 2.27 5.72
C MET A 72 12.38 1.64 5.13
N MET A 73 11.92 0.59 5.76
CA MET A 73 10.59 0.02 5.58
C MET A 73 9.94 -0.21 6.94
N GLU A 74 8.63 -0.18 6.95
CA GLU A 74 7.80 -0.47 8.11
C GLU A 74 6.83 -1.61 7.83
N ARG A 75 6.32 -2.25 8.89
CA ARG A 75 5.22 -3.21 8.81
C ARG A 75 4.26 -3.05 9.98
N HIS A 76 3.05 -3.54 9.78
CA HIS A 76 2.00 -3.53 10.78
C HIS A 76 1.61 -4.96 11.16
N PRO A 77 2.09 -5.49 12.34
CA PRO A 77 1.84 -6.87 12.72
C PRO A 77 0.38 -7.20 13.04
N LEU A 78 -0.43 -6.19 13.36
CA LEU A 78 -1.78 -6.39 13.86
C LEU A 78 -2.89 -5.96 12.90
N GLY A 79 -2.55 -5.46 11.73
CA GLY A 79 -3.57 -5.05 10.77
C GLY A 79 -3.05 -4.82 9.36
N SER A 80 -3.95 -4.83 8.40
CA SER A 80 -3.70 -4.36 7.05
C SER A 80 -3.74 -2.84 6.98
N GLN A 81 -3.21 -2.26 5.89
CA GLN A 81 -3.28 -0.83 5.64
C GLN A 81 -3.56 -0.56 4.17
N ALA A 82 -4.71 0.02 3.90
CA ALA A 82 -5.12 0.38 2.55
C ALA A 82 -4.87 1.85 2.26
N PHE A 83 -4.38 2.15 1.06
CA PHE A 83 -4.21 3.50 0.51
C PHE A 83 -4.98 3.62 -0.79
N VAL A 84 -5.91 4.56 -0.85
CA VAL A 84 -6.67 4.87 -2.06
C VAL A 84 -6.49 6.35 -2.39
N PRO A 85 -5.87 6.70 -3.54
CA PRO A 85 -5.64 8.10 -3.88
C PRO A 85 -6.95 8.84 -4.14
N LEU A 86 -7.09 10.03 -3.57
CA LEU A 86 -8.25 10.90 -3.77
C LEU A 86 -8.04 11.94 -4.90
N ASN A 87 -6.80 12.11 -5.33
CA ASN A 87 -6.42 13.12 -6.33
C ASN A 87 -6.13 12.54 -7.72
N ASN A 88 -6.34 11.24 -7.94
CA ASN A 88 -6.05 10.56 -9.21
C ASN A 88 -4.58 10.72 -9.68
N ARG A 89 -3.65 10.92 -8.74
CA ARG A 89 -2.21 11.04 -8.99
C ARG A 89 -1.49 9.75 -8.67
N PRO A 90 -0.37 9.46 -9.35
CA PRO A 90 0.40 8.25 -9.08
C PRO A 90 1.14 8.33 -7.74
N PHE A 91 1.44 7.18 -7.20
CA PHE A 91 2.34 7.05 -6.05
C PHE A 91 3.22 5.81 -6.19
N LEU A 92 4.41 5.90 -5.62
CA LEU A 92 5.35 4.79 -5.58
C LEU A 92 4.98 3.85 -4.43
N VAL A 93 4.93 2.57 -4.73
CA VAL A 93 4.68 1.48 -3.79
C VAL A 93 5.91 0.61 -3.75
N VAL A 94 6.59 0.54 -2.60
CA VAL A 94 7.73 -0.36 -2.40
C VAL A 94 7.40 -1.32 -1.29
N VAL A 95 7.47 -2.62 -1.58
CA VAL A 95 7.06 -3.70 -0.68
C VAL A 95 8.09 -4.81 -0.64
N ALA A 96 8.10 -5.57 0.44
CA ALA A 96 8.91 -6.78 0.56
C ALA A 96 8.20 -7.83 1.41
N GLU A 97 8.43 -9.11 1.10
CA GLU A 97 8.05 -10.20 1.97
C GLU A 97 8.90 -10.19 3.25
N ASP A 98 8.39 -10.80 4.31
CA ASP A 98 9.15 -10.99 5.54
C ASP A 98 10.13 -12.17 5.41
N MET A 99 11.37 -11.91 5.73
CA MET A 99 12.43 -12.92 5.82
C MET A 99 12.99 -12.95 7.24
N ALA A 100 12.37 -13.74 8.11
CA ALA A 100 12.76 -13.91 9.51
C ALA A 100 12.89 -12.56 10.27
N GLY A 101 11.88 -11.70 10.14
CA GLY A 101 11.81 -10.39 10.81
C GLY A 101 12.56 -9.26 10.10
N ARG A 102 12.95 -9.47 8.85
CA ARG A 102 13.60 -8.46 7.99
C ARG A 102 12.91 -8.40 6.64
N PRO A 103 12.94 -7.25 5.96
CA PRO A 103 12.50 -7.20 4.57
C PRO A 103 13.38 -8.08 3.70
N ALA A 104 12.78 -8.91 2.86
CA ALA A 104 13.44 -9.55 1.73
C ALA A 104 13.85 -8.50 0.68
N HIS A 105 14.29 -8.93 -0.51
CA HIS A 105 14.58 -7.98 -1.59
C HIS A 105 13.30 -7.19 -1.95
N PRO A 106 13.33 -5.85 -1.90
CA PRO A 106 12.14 -5.06 -2.19
C PRO A 106 11.74 -5.07 -3.66
N HIS A 107 10.44 -4.92 -3.89
CA HIS A 107 9.81 -4.72 -5.19
C HIS A 107 9.22 -3.31 -5.26
N ALA A 108 9.39 -2.63 -6.38
CA ALA A 108 8.89 -1.28 -6.59
C ALA A 108 7.84 -1.26 -7.70
N PHE A 109 6.69 -0.65 -7.41
CA PHE A 109 5.57 -0.46 -8.35
C PHE A 109 5.16 1.00 -8.41
N ILE A 110 4.55 1.43 -9.51
CA ILE A 110 3.82 2.70 -9.56
C ILE A 110 2.33 2.37 -9.69
N ALA A 111 1.56 2.77 -8.69
CA ALA A 111 0.12 2.83 -8.77
C ALA A 111 -0.29 4.07 -9.56
N LYS A 112 -1.09 3.90 -10.60
CA LYS A 112 -1.45 4.96 -11.56
C LYS A 112 -2.93 5.30 -11.47
N GLY A 113 -3.23 6.55 -11.74
CA GLY A 113 -4.60 7.02 -11.77
C GLY A 113 -5.27 6.81 -10.42
N ASN A 114 -6.33 6.01 -10.42
CA ASN A 114 -7.14 5.71 -9.23
C ASN A 114 -6.85 4.33 -8.62
N GLN A 115 -5.74 3.69 -9.00
CA GLN A 115 -5.32 2.45 -8.36
C GLN A 115 -4.94 2.69 -6.91
N GLY A 116 -5.49 1.91 -5.99
CA GLY A 116 -5.08 1.84 -4.60
C GLY A 116 -4.45 0.48 -4.28
N VAL A 117 -3.86 0.36 -3.13
CA VAL A 117 -3.28 -0.89 -2.61
C VAL A 117 -3.73 -1.12 -1.18
N ASN A 118 -3.80 -2.37 -0.77
CA ASN A 118 -3.98 -2.76 0.62
C ASN A 118 -2.83 -3.68 1.02
N PHE A 119 -1.92 -3.19 1.84
CA PHE A 119 -0.85 -4.02 2.40
C PHE A 119 -1.44 -4.99 3.40
N HIS A 120 -1.21 -6.29 3.22
CA HIS A 120 -1.62 -7.28 4.20
C HIS A 120 -0.79 -7.17 5.49
N THR A 121 -1.34 -7.70 6.57
CA THR A 121 -0.67 -7.76 7.88
C THR A 121 0.74 -8.31 7.74
N ASN A 122 1.70 -7.66 8.39
CA ASN A 122 3.11 -8.07 8.42
C ASN A 122 3.91 -7.90 7.10
N VAL A 123 3.32 -7.34 6.07
CA VAL A 123 4.06 -7.02 4.84
C VAL A 123 4.90 -5.77 5.06
N TRP A 124 6.18 -5.85 4.74
CA TRP A 124 7.07 -4.71 4.74
C TRP A 124 6.76 -3.77 3.59
N HIS A 125 6.64 -2.48 3.90
CA HIS A 125 6.42 -1.44 2.89
C HIS A 125 7.17 -0.15 3.23
N ALA A 126 7.55 0.61 2.21
CA ALA A 126 8.06 1.96 2.41
C ALA A 126 6.92 2.91 2.81
N THR A 127 7.27 4.06 3.37
CA THR A 127 6.31 5.11 3.72
C THR A 127 5.60 5.65 2.48
N LEU A 128 4.46 6.31 2.68
CA LEU A 128 3.69 6.91 1.60
C LEU A 128 4.56 7.84 0.75
N THR A 129 4.66 7.53 -0.54
CA THR A 129 5.53 8.23 -1.49
C THR A 129 4.70 8.75 -2.66
N ALA A 130 4.09 9.91 -2.48
CA ALA A 130 3.29 10.58 -3.51
C ALA A 130 4.16 11.11 -4.65
N LEU A 131 3.66 11.03 -5.87
CA LEU A 131 4.29 11.56 -7.09
C LEU A 131 3.39 12.64 -7.71
N GLU A 132 3.98 13.54 -8.52
CA GLU A 132 3.24 14.56 -9.28
C GLU A 132 2.41 15.52 -8.40
N GLY A 133 2.98 15.94 -7.27
CA GLY A 133 2.40 16.94 -6.38
C GLY A 133 1.83 16.37 -5.07
N VAL A 134 1.43 17.28 -4.21
CA VAL A 134 0.78 16.96 -2.93
C VAL A 134 -0.50 16.15 -3.18
N SER A 135 -0.64 15.03 -2.52
CA SER A 135 -1.74 14.10 -2.77
C SER A 135 -2.38 13.61 -1.47
N ASP A 136 -3.70 13.56 -1.47
CA ASP A 136 -4.49 13.01 -0.37
C ASP A 136 -4.87 11.55 -0.66
N PHE A 137 -4.85 10.75 0.39
CA PHE A 137 -5.18 9.33 0.34
C PHE A 137 -6.22 8.99 1.41
N LEU A 138 -7.28 8.31 1.02
CA LEU A 138 -8.09 7.58 1.98
C LEU A 138 -7.26 6.40 2.50
N VAL A 139 -7.10 6.32 3.81
CA VAL A 139 -6.38 5.25 4.48
C VAL A 139 -7.33 4.48 5.38
N VAL A 140 -7.34 3.16 5.21
CA VAL A 140 -8.10 2.24 6.05
C VAL A 140 -7.13 1.32 6.74
N ASP A 141 -7.04 1.43 8.07
CA ASP A 141 -6.10 0.65 8.87
C ASP A 141 -6.67 0.28 10.25
N ARG A 142 -5.81 -0.27 11.09
CA ARG A 142 -6.20 -0.77 12.40
C ARG A 142 -5.87 0.21 13.52
N GLY A 143 -6.86 0.50 14.37
CA GLY A 143 -6.69 0.99 15.72
C GLY A 143 -6.94 -0.11 16.75
N GLY A 144 -6.54 0.12 18.00
CA GLY A 144 -6.68 -0.80 19.10
C GLY A 144 -5.38 -0.98 19.87
N ASP A 145 -5.42 -1.86 20.88
CA ASP A 145 -4.28 -2.08 21.78
C ASP A 145 -3.16 -2.87 21.10
N GLY A 146 -1.96 -2.79 21.68
CA GLY A 146 -0.78 -3.49 21.21
C GLY A 146 0.09 -2.67 20.25
N ASN A 147 1.31 -3.17 20.01
CA ASN A 147 2.25 -2.56 19.08
C ASN A 147 1.95 -2.99 17.64
N ASN A 148 1.58 -2.03 16.81
CA ASN A 148 1.25 -2.24 15.39
C ASN A 148 2.24 -1.55 14.44
N LEU A 149 3.44 -1.27 14.88
CA LEU A 149 4.49 -0.67 14.06
C LEU A 149 5.84 -1.32 14.38
N GLU A 150 6.47 -1.85 13.36
CA GLU A 150 7.86 -2.24 13.36
C GLU A 150 8.56 -1.60 12.18
N GLU A 151 9.78 -1.11 12.41
CA GLU A 151 10.60 -0.42 11.41
C GLU A 151 11.90 -1.17 11.18
N TYR A 152 12.38 -1.17 9.95
CA TYR A 152 13.66 -1.73 9.57
C TYR A 152 14.45 -0.72 8.73
N PHE A 153 15.68 -0.40 9.17
CA PHE A 153 16.60 0.51 8.49
C PHE A 153 17.68 -0.29 7.76
N PHE A 154 17.83 -0.02 6.48
CA PHE A 154 18.82 -0.71 5.65
C PHE A 154 20.22 -0.12 5.84
N ASP A 155 21.22 -0.96 6.02
CA ASP A 155 22.64 -0.54 6.03
C ASP A 155 23.05 0.09 4.69
N ILE A 156 22.54 -0.46 3.59
CA ILE A 156 22.71 0.06 2.23
C ILE A 156 21.33 0.31 1.62
N ALA A 157 21.00 1.56 1.48
CA ALA A 157 19.70 1.97 0.93
C ALA A 157 19.50 1.47 -0.51
N TYR A 158 18.22 1.33 -0.89
CA TYR A 158 17.81 1.14 -2.27
C TYR A 158 17.53 2.49 -2.94
N GLN A 159 17.50 2.50 -4.26
CA GLN A 159 17.17 3.68 -5.06
C GLN A 159 16.27 3.29 -6.22
N VAL A 160 15.18 4.03 -6.37
CA VAL A 160 14.27 3.95 -7.52
C VAL A 160 14.54 5.16 -8.42
N ASN A 161 14.73 4.89 -9.74
CA ASN A 161 15.04 5.90 -10.75
C ASN A 161 13.88 6.13 -11.72
#